data_7661269c7582700baa558ea46255de84
#
_entry.id   7661269c7582700baa558ea46255de84
#
_cell.length_a   1.000
_cell.length_b   1.000
_cell.length_c   1.000
_cell.angle_alpha   90.00
_cell.angle_beta   90.00
_cell.angle_gamma   90.00
#
_symmetry.space_group_name_H-M   'P 1'
#
loop_
_entity.id
_entity.type
_entity.pdbx_description
1 polymer ?
#
loop_
_entity_poly.entity_id
_entity_poly.type
_entity_poly.pdbx_seq_one_letter_code
_entity_poly.pdbx_strand_id
1 'polypeptide(L)'
;MTNAAFLLLLTLTACVAPCPADAVGFEHLTPAKAAAEALRHRNKSKSKAFEDRFHPTYPSVCNVKKCAAREASACLRGAVMYQIFTRMFTPEGTFKAAERKLPELKELGVDIIYLTPHQLADDDQDPRFWSARQRKCGFGNPKNPYRQKDFYAVDPEYGSAQDLKDFVIAAHRLGMKVMFDLVYFHCGPKASFLTEHPDFIVRNPDGSPLLGEWAFPEMDISRREVRDYLYANMEGFVRDYDADGFRCDVADMLPVDFWEEGYLRCKALKPDFFMMCEGLKGDDQRLAFDLSYGFYTQWTMVELLKGAQPASVLRTAWEAQQRDYPKGFHWMRCFENHDFANVNPGEKRKEELYGHDLNAAMIATIFLLDGVPMLYNGQEIADASPQSIFSNRDHGGWHVDWTKADEPYALERRNLVKRLASIRHGNPDLFDAPVIWLETGAADRVYAFRRDLPGQPLTLAVNISAEPAAIRLEGTDVTVPPKSFVIRRGPNLQIDRKERKQ
;
A
#
# COMPACT_ATOMS: atom_id res chain seq x y z
N MET A 1 8.28 20.61 -7.76
CA MET A 1 8.70 19.53 -8.66
C MET A 1 7.60 18.49 -8.93
N THR A 2 6.49 18.53 -8.22
CA THR A 2 5.39 17.58 -8.35
C THR A 2 4.55 17.76 -9.61
N ASN A 3 4.33 18.99 -10.09
CA ASN A 3 3.50 19.24 -11.26
C ASN A 3 4.22 19.06 -12.61
N ALA A 4 5.53 19.27 -12.67
CA ALA A 4 6.28 19.14 -13.93
C ALA A 4 6.52 17.68 -14.33
N ALA A 5 6.78 16.79 -13.37
CA ALA A 5 6.93 15.37 -13.63
C ALA A 5 5.58 14.72 -14.03
N PHE A 6 4.48 15.22 -13.46
CA PHE A 6 3.13 14.75 -13.77
C PHE A 6 2.66 15.23 -15.16
N LEU A 7 3.01 16.46 -15.57
CA LEU A 7 2.70 16.97 -16.92
C LEU A 7 3.52 16.26 -18.00
N LEU A 8 4.77 15.88 -17.72
CA LEU A 8 5.59 15.13 -18.69
C LEU A 8 5.05 13.71 -18.94
N LEU A 9 4.40 13.10 -17.92
CA LEU A 9 3.78 11.78 -18.07
C LEU A 9 2.55 11.80 -18.98
N LEU A 10 1.77 12.88 -18.96
CA LEU A 10 0.57 13.02 -19.79
C LEU A 10 0.89 13.27 -21.28
N THR A 11 2.05 13.85 -21.57
CA THR A 11 2.49 14.11 -22.95
C THR A 11 3.19 12.91 -23.61
N LEU A 12 3.72 11.97 -22.85
CA LEU A 12 4.36 10.75 -23.39
C LEU A 12 3.37 9.68 -23.86
N THR A 13 2.09 9.78 -23.51
CA THR A 13 1.05 8.85 -23.98
C THR A 13 0.55 9.11 -25.39
N ALA A 14 0.92 10.23 -26.03
CA ALA A 14 0.41 10.63 -27.33
C ALA A 14 1.32 10.30 -28.53
N CYS A 15 2.57 9.86 -28.31
CA CYS A 15 3.52 9.59 -29.40
C CYS A 15 4.48 8.44 -29.05
N VAL A 16 4.02 7.19 -29.15
CA VAL A 16 4.95 6.04 -29.20
C VAL A 16 4.61 5.19 -30.42
N ALA A 17 5.42 5.35 -31.46
CA ALA A 17 5.50 4.39 -32.55
C ALA A 17 6.17 3.09 -32.05
N PRO A 18 5.81 1.89 -32.57
CA PRO A 18 6.34 0.62 -32.07
C PRO A 18 7.83 0.51 -32.37
N CYS A 19 8.62 0.20 -31.37
CA CYS A 19 10.05 -0.09 -31.45
C CYS A 19 10.31 -1.60 -31.53
N PRO A 20 11.43 -2.07 -32.15
CA PRO A 20 11.66 -3.49 -32.39
C PRO A 20 11.85 -4.32 -31.11
N ALA A 21 11.48 -5.59 -31.18
CA ALA A 21 11.23 -6.52 -30.08
C ALA A 21 12.41 -6.92 -29.18
N ASP A 22 13.59 -6.34 -29.29
CA ASP A 22 14.81 -6.71 -28.58
C ASP A 22 15.34 -5.67 -27.59
N ALA A 23 14.71 -4.51 -27.50
CA ALA A 23 14.98 -3.59 -26.42
C ALA A 23 14.12 -4.01 -25.23
N VAL A 24 14.69 -4.15 -24.02
CA VAL A 24 13.95 -4.23 -22.75
C VAL A 24 13.11 -2.95 -22.66
N GLY A 25 11.95 -2.99 -23.30
CA GLY A 25 11.26 -1.82 -23.79
C GLY A 25 10.35 -1.24 -22.74
N PHE A 26 10.36 0.05 -22.68
CA PHE A 26 9.34 0.89 -22.06
C PHE A 26 7.94 0.69 -22.69
N GLU A 27 7.82 -0.14 -23.71
CA GLU A 27 6.61 -0.35 -24.53
C GLU A 27 5.38 -0.86 -23.77
N HIS A 28 5.58 -1.35 -22.55
CA HIS A 28 4.52 -1.96 -21.77
C HIS A 28 4.35 -1.30 -20.39
N LEU A 29 4.96 -0.14 -20.19
CA LEU A 29 4.88 0.56 -18.92
C LEU A 29 3.55 1.32 -18.84
N THR A 30 2.75 1.03 -17.81
CA THR A 30 1.72 1.96 -17.38
C THR A 30 2.39 3.30 -17.02
N PRO A 31 1.65 4.43 -17.04
CA PRO A 31 2.19 5.71 -16.55
C PRO A 31 2.86 5.59 -15.19
N ALA A 32 2.34 4.71 -14.34
CA ALA A 32 2.86 4.37 -13.03
C ALA A 32 4.24 3.71 -13.08
N LYS A 33 4.41 2.70 -13.92
CA LYS A 33 5.69 2.02 -14.08
C LYS A 33 6.71 2.93 -14.75
N ALA A 34 6.30 3.73 -15.73
CA ALA A 34 7.17 4.72 -16.36
C ALA A 34 7.68 5.76 -15.35
N ALA A 35 6.81 6.23 -14.42
CA ALA A 35 7.23 7.13 -13.35
C ALA A 35 8.19 6.45 -12.36
N ALA A 36 7.93 5.20 -11.98
CA ALA A 36 8.80 4.45 -11.10
C ALA A 36 10.14 4.12 -11.77
N GLU A 37 10.14 3.76 -13.05
CA GLU A 37 11.37 3.54 -13.81
C GLU A 37 12.17 4.84 -14.01
N ALA A 38 11.51 5.96 -14.30
CA ALA A 38 12.16 7.26 -14.36
C ALA A 38 12.78 7.64 -13.00
N LEU A 39 12.08 7.33 -11.91
CA LEU A 39 12.58 7.53 -10.55
C LEU A 39 13.79 6.63 -10.26
N ARG A 40 13.72 5.35 -10.64
CA ARG A 40 14.83 4.40 -10.54
C ARG A 40 16.04 4.83 -11.36
N HIS A 41 15.86 5.26 -12.61
CA HIS A 41 16.94 5.77 -13.45
C HIS A 41 17.58 7.01 -12.83
N ARG A 42 16.79 7.90 -12.22
CA ARG A 42 17.31 9.06 -11.49
C ARG A 42 18.10 8.64 -10.25
N ASN A 43 17.65 7.60 -9.55
CA ASN A 43 18.34 7.06 -8.37
C ASN A 43 19.56 6.23 -8.74
N LYS A 44 19.51 5.45 -9.86
CA LYS A 44 20.69 4.76 -10.42
C LYS A 44 21.85 5.70 -10.67
N SER A 45 21.61 6.90 -11.16
CA SER A 45 22.67 7.90 -11.35
C SER A 45 23.30 8.37 -10.05
N LYS A 46 22.55 8.31 -8.92
CA LYS A 46 23.04 8.68 -7.59
C LYS A 46 23.61 7.49 -6.81
N SER A 47 23.10 6.28 -7.05
CA SER A 47 23.45 5.06 -6.31
C SER A 47 24.24 4.02 -7.15
N LYS A 48 24.82 4.43 -8.28
CA LYS A 48 25.67 3.52 -9.10
C LYS A 48 26.76 2.84 -8.26
N ALA A 49 27.36 3.57 -7.32
CA ALA A 49 28.31 3.02 -6.36
C ALA A 49 27.68 2.00 -5.39
N PHE A 50 26.37 2.03 -5.19
CA PHE A 50 25.61 1.07 -4.38
C PHE A 50 25.36 -0.21 -5.19
N GLU A 51 24.80 -0.13 -6.40
CA GLU A 51 24.58 -1.28 -7.28
C GLU A 51 25.88 -2.00 -7.65
N ASP A 52 26.98 -1.27 -7.87
CA ASP A 52 28.29 -1.83 -8.15
C ASP A 52 28.91 -2.60 -6.95
N ARG A 53 28.40 -2.37 -5.72
CA ARG A 53 28.81 -3.08 -4.50
C ARG A 53 28.04 -4.38 -4.27
N PHE A 54 26.86 -4.50 -4.82
CA PHE A 54 26.07 -5.72 -4.74
C PHE A 54 26.46 -6.64 -5.90
N HIS A 55 27.23 -7.67 -5.59
CA HIS A 55 27.23 -8.85 -6.44
C HIS A 55 25.89 -9.54 -6.26
N PRO A 56 24.99 -9.54 -7.26
CA PRO A 56 23.75 -10.29 -7.15
C PRO A 56 24.14 -11.76 -7.00
N THR A 57 23.86 -12.32 -5.83
CA THR A 57 23.95 -13.76 -5.58
C THR A 57 22.93 -14.51 -6.43
N TYR A 58 21.93 -13.79 -6.94
CA TYR A 58 20.95 -14.28 -7.90
C TYR A 58 21.11 -13.52 -9.22
N PRO A 59 21.16 -14.21 -10.34
CA PRO A 59 21.10 -13.53 -11.62
C PRO A 59 19.80 -12.72 -11.67
N SER A 60 19.92 -11.43 -11.78
CA SER A 60 18.81 -10.48 -11.96
C SER A 60 17.98 -10.72 -13.22
N VAL A 61 18.22 -11.80 -13.91
CA VAL A 61 17.64 -12.17 -15.19
C VAL A 61 16.87 -13.46 -15.04
N CYS A 62 15.93 -13.49 -14.11
CA CYS A 62 14.79 -14.36 -14.32
C CYS A 62 13.94 -13.71 -15.40
N ASN A 63 13.71 -14.42 -16.48
CA ASN A 63 12.60 -14.05 -17.36
C ASN A 63 11.32 -14.21 -16.52
N VAL A 64 10.89 -13.12 -15.89
CA VAL A 64 9.78 -13.06 -14.91
C VAL A 64 8.53 -13.75 -15.46
N LYS A 65 8.33 -13.69 -16.78
CA LYS A 65 7.23 -14.35 -17.50
C LYS A 65 7.30 -15.88 -17.45
N LYS A 66 8.48 -16.47 -17.19
CA LYS A 66 8.68 -17.93 -17.11
C LYS A 66 8.81 -18.44 -15.67
N CYS A 67 8.83 -17.55 -14.70
CA CYS A 67 8.94 -17.90 -13.30
C CYS A 67 7.58 -17.91 -12.62
N ALA A 68 7.44 -18.77 -11.61
CA ALA A 68 6.33 -18.73 -10.67
C ALA A 68 6.79 -18.09 -9.36
N ALA A 69 5.90 -17.35 -8.73
CA ALA A 69 6.05 -16.97 -7.33
C ALA A 69 5.91 -18.21 -6.43
N ARG A 70 6.50 -18.16 -5.24
CA ARG A 70 6.20 -19.17 -4.21
C ARG A 70 4.74 -19.07 -3.79
N GLU A 71 4.22 -20.13 -3.19
CA GLU A 71 2.89 -20.10 -2.61
C GLU A 71 2.83 -19.05 -1.47
N ALA A 72 1.80 -18.19 -1.51
CA ALA A 72 1.56 -17.20 -0.49
C ALA A 72 1.01 -17.82 0.79
N SER A 73 1.23 -17.17 1.93
CA SER A 73 0.70 -17.63 3.22
C SER A 73 -0.82 -17.78 3.15
N ALA A 74 -1.33 -18.92 3.65
CA ALA A 74 -2.75 -19.25 3.61
C ALA A 74 -3.63 -18.23 4.34
N CYS A 75 -3.10 -17.51 5.34
CA CYS A 75 -3.83 -16.50 6.08
C CYS A 75 -4.25 -15.28 5.23
N LEU A 76 -3.68 -15.13 4.04
CA LEU A 76 -4.00 -14.04 3.12
C LEU A 76 -5.26 -14.33 2.28
N ARG A 77 -5.65 -15.61 2.17
CA ARG A 77 -6.83 -16.01 1.38
C ARG A 77 -8.11 -15.52 2.04
N GLY A 78 -8.87 -14.71 1.32
CA GLY A 78 -10.10 -14.11 1.83
C GLY A 78 -9.93 -12.98 2.84
N ALA A 79 -8.70 -12.68 3.25
CA ALA A 79 -8.41 -11.66 4.25
C ALA A 79 -8.74 -10.24 3.79
N VAL A 80 -9.04 -9.39 4.76
CA VAL A 80 -9.19 -7.94 4.64
C VAL A 80 -8.14 -7.28 5.53
N MET A 81 -7.36 -6.38 4.95
CA MET A 81 -6.31 -5.64 5.64
C MET A 81 -6.79 -4.23 6.01
N TYR A 82 -6.32 -3.73 7.15
CA TYR A 82 -6.54 -2.36 7.57
C TYR A 82 -5.21 -1.73 8.01
N GLN A 83 -4.82 -0.64 7.36
CA GLN A 83 -3.63 0.11 7.73
C GLN A 83 -3.96 1.11 8.82
N ILE A 84 -3.29 0.99 9.98
CA ILE A 84 -3.33 1.96 11.08
C ILE A 84 -2.06 2.81 11.03
N PHE A 85 -2.24 4.10 10.73
CA PHE A 85 -1.21 5.09 11.00
C PHE A 85 -1.47 5.65 12.40
N THR A 86 -0.78 5.12 13.40
CA THR A 86 -1.05 5.28 14.83
C THR A 86 -1.19 6.74 15.24
N ARG A 87 -0.25 7.58 14.81
CA ARG A 87 -0.16 9.02 15.09
C ARG A 87 -1.44 9.79 14.76
N MET A 88 -2.22 9.31 13.78
CA MET A 88 -3.39 10.01 13.25
C MET A 88 -4.68 9.19 13.36
N PHE A 89 -4.60 7.97 13.88
CA PHE A 89 -5.76 7.08 13.94
C PHE A 89 -6.79 7.53 14.99
N THR A 90 -6.29 8.08 16.10
CA THR A 90 -7.12 8.64 17.17
C THR A 90 -6.58 10.00 17.61
N PRO A 91 -7.38 10.83 18.33
CA PRO A 91 -6.87 12.10 18.86
C PRO A 91 -5.63 11.96 19.74
N GLU A 92 -5.52 10.85 20.49
CA GLU A 92 -4.37 10.57 21.36
C GLU A 92 -3.15 10.12 20.57
N GLY A 93 -3.34 9.47 19.40
CA GLY A 93 -2.27 8.97 18.55
C GLY A 93 -1.41 7.88 19.22
N THR A 94 -1.98 7.02 20.06
CA THR A 94 -1.26 6.02 20.86
C THR A 94 -1.76 4.60 20.61
N PHE A 95 -0.93 3.59 20.96
CA PHE A 95 -1.31 2.18 20.87
C PHE A 95 -2.54 1.88 21.72
N LYS A 96 -2.60 2.38 22.96
CA LYS A 96 -3.77 2.18 23.84
C LYS A 96 -5.05 2.74 23.26
N ALA A 97 -4.98 3.88 22.59
CA ALA A 97 -6.14 4.46 21.93
C ALA A 97 -6.56 3.65 20.69
N ALA A 98 -5.58 3.21 19.90
CA ALA A 98 -5.82 2.35 18.75
C ALA A 98 -6.38 0.98 19.17
N GLU A 99 -5.89 0.38 20.27
CA GLU A 99 -6.37 -0.88 20.84
C GLU A 99 -7.88 -0.83 21.11
N ARG A 100 -8.39 0.28 21.67
CA ARG A 100 -9.83 0.45 21.93
C ARG A 100 -10.70 0.37 20.67
N LYS A 101 -10.10 0.62 19.48
CA LYS A 101 -10.78 0.54 18.18
C LYS A 101 -10.75 -0.84 17.53
N LEU A 102 -9.92 -1.77 18.02
CA LEU A 102 -9.79 -3.11 17.43
C LEU A 102 -11.12 -3.89 17.34
N PRO A 103 -12.02 -3.86 18.37
CA PRO A 103 -13.31 -4.52 18.25
C PRO A 103 -14.17 -4.00 17.09
N GLU A 104 -14.17 -2.68 16.85
CA GLU A 104 -14.89 -2.08 15.72
C GLU A 104 -14.32 -2.52 14.38
N LEU A 105 -12.99 -2.59 14.25
CA LEU A 105 -12.33 -3.10 13.03
C LEU A 105 -12.64 -4.58 12.81
N LYS A 106 -12.65 -5.40 13.87
CA LYS A 106 -13.05 -6.81 13.75
C LYS A 106 -14.52 -6.95 13.30
N GLU A 107 -15.40 -6.13 13.82
CA GLU A 107 -16.83 -6.11 13.40
C GLU A 107 -16.98 -5.72 11.91
N LEU A 108 -16.07 -4.90 11.36
CA LEU A 108 -16.02 -4.61 9.93
C LEU A 108 -15.57 -5.79 9.08
N GLY A 109 -14.98 -6.82 9.70
CA GLY A 109 -14.42 -7.98 9.01
C GLY A 109 -12.93 -7.84 8.69
N VAL A 110 -12.19 -7.01 9.44
CA VAL A 110 -10.72 -6.91 9.31
C VAL A 110 -10.05 -8.16 9.89
N ASP A 111 -9.06 -8.69 9.17
CA ASP A 111 -8.29 -9.87 9.56
C ASP A 111 -6.82 -9.57 9.81
N ILE A 112 -6.28 -8.51 9.17
CA ILE A 112 -4.87 -8.14 9.28
C ILE A 112 -4.78 -6.64 9.56
N ILE A 113 -4.11 -6.30 10.65
CA ILE A 113 -3.71 -4.92 10.95
C ILE A 113 -2.31 -4.69 10.37
N TYR A 114 -2.18 -3.71 9.49
CA TYR A 114 -0.91 -3.16 9.07
C TYR A 114 -0.60 -1.92 9.90
N LEU A 115 0.36 -2.03 10.83
CA LEU A 115 0.80 -0.95 11.68
C LEU A 115 1.99 -0.23 11.04
N THR A 116 1.86 1.07 10.76
CA THR A 116 2.94 1.90 10.20
C THR A 116 4.13 2.01 11.17
N PRO A 117 5.30 2.55 10.77
CA PRO A 117 6.50 2.51 11.60
C PRO A 117 6.25 3.04 13.01
N HIS A 118 6.70 2.26 13.98
CA HIS A 118 6.53 2.50 15.42
C HIS A 118 7.88 2.61 16.15
N GLN A 119 8.96 2.39 15.43
CA GLN A 119 10.31 2.54 15.94
C GLN A 119 10.61 4.03 16.22
N LEU A 120 11.56 4.28 17.13
CA LEU A 120 11.93 5.62 17.55
C LEU A 120 12.39 6.46 16.34
N ALA A 121 11.60 7.48 16.00
CA ALA A 121 11.92 8.41 14.94
C ALA A 121 13.05 9.36 15.33
N ASP A 122 13.90 9.70 14.37
CA ASP A 122 14.94 10.70 14.55
C ASP A 122 14.34 12.11 14.66
N ASP A 123 14.81 12.86 15.65
CA ASP A 123 14.35 14.19 16.02
C ASP A 123 15.33 15.31 15.60
N ASP A 124 16.22 15.03 14.66
CA ASP A 124 17.19 16.02 14.19
C ASP A 124 16.49 17.23 13.55
N GLN A 125 16.89 18.43 14.02
CA GLN A 125 16.31 19.71 13.61
C GLN A 125 16.91 20.26 12.32
N ASP A 126 18.00 19.66 11.80
CA ASP A 126 18.67 20.16 10.61
C ASP A 126 17.86 19.84 9.34
N PRO A 127 17.35 20.86 8.61
CA PRO A 127 16.53 20.63 7.42
C PRO A 127 17.27 19.91 6.28
N ARG A 128 18.61 19.81 6.33
CA ARG A 128 19.38 19.02 5.36
C ARG A 128 19.02 17.55 5.40
N PHE A 129 18.59 17.05 6.57
CA PHE A 129 18.13 15.68 6.81
C PHE A 129 16.60 15.55 6.83
N TRP A 130 15.88 16.51 6.28
CA TRP A 130 14.43 16.45 6.12
C TRP A 130 14.07 16.17 4.66
N SER A 131 13.08 15.31 4.43
CA SER A 131 12.59 15.07 3.09
C SER A 131 11.99 16.34 2.46
N ALA A 132 11.96 16.40 1.13
CA ALA A 132 11.36 17.54 0.43
C ALA A 132 9.90 17.77 0.83
N ARG A 133 9.13 16.68 1.06
CA ARG A 133 7.73 16.74 1.55
C ARG A 133 7.68 17.33 2.97
N GLN A 134 8.57 16.86 3.87
CA GLN A 134 8.65 17.35 5.24
C GLN A 134 8.95 18.85 5.32
N ARG A 135 9.89 19.34 4.50
CA ARG A 135 10.19 20.78 4.43
C ARG A 135 9.02 21.62 3.93
N LYS A 136 8.18 21.05 3.04
CA LYS A 136 7.05 21.76 2.43
C LYS A 136 5.78 21.74 3.27
N CYS A 137 5.61 20.75 4.15
CA CYS A 137 4.35 20.56 4.87
C CYS A 137 4.02 21.68 5.88
N GLY A 138 5.02 22.49 6.29
CA GLY A 138 4.82 23.63 7.17
C GLY A 138 4.55 23.31 8.64
N PHE A 139 4.55 22.03 9.06
CA PHE A 139 4.28 21.66 10.46
C PHE A 139 5.47 21.91 11.40
N GLY A 140 6.69 22.00 10.86
CA GLY A 140 7.89 22.15 11.67
C GLY A 140 8.20 20.95 12.58
N ASN A 141 7.56 19.80 12.32
CA ASN A 141 7.80 18.57 13.08
C ASN A 141 9.13 17.93 12.63
N PRO A 142 10.13 17.79 13.51
CA PRO A 142 11.38 17.12 13.16
C PRO A 142 11.19 15.60 12.99
N LYS A 143 10.22 15.00 13.66
CA LYS A 143 10.00 13.55 13.63
C LYS A 143 9.29 13.12 12.37
N ASN A 144 9.98 12.30 11.58
CA ASN A 144 9.40 11.56 10.46
C ASN A 144 9.43 10.06 10.81
N PRO A 145 8.27 9.35 10.84
CA PRO A 145 8.23 7.93 11.20
C PRO A 145 9.01 7.02 10.25
N TYR A 146 9.38 7.52 9.07
CA TYR A 146 10.25 6.83 8.11
C TYR A 146 11.72 7.28 8.20
N ARG A 147 12.14 7.91 9.31
CA ARG A 147 13.53 8.31 9.59
C ARG A 147 13.90 7.85 11.00
N GLN A 148 14.35 6.59 11.10
CA GLN A 148 14.61 5.93 12.38
C GLN A 148 15.88 6.46 13.07
N LYS A 149 15.75 6.79 14.36
CA LYS A 149 16.84 6.98 15.29
C LYS A 149 17.26 5.65 15.92
N ASP A 150 16.29 4.78 16.17
CA ASP A 150 16.54 3.46 16.75
C ASP A 150 15.57 2.44 16.17
N PHE A 151 16.11 1.35 15.63
CA PHE A 151 15.32 0.29 15.00
C PHE A 151 14.66 -0.67 16.02
N TYR A 152 15.16 -0.67 17.26
CA TYR A 152 14.71 -1.59 18.33
C TYR A 152 13.80 -0.89 19.34
N ALA A 153 14.02 0.40 19.60
CA ALA A 153 13.22 1.15 20.55
C ALA A 153 11.87 1.56 19.95
N VAL A 154 10.82 1.46 20.75
CA VAL A 154 9.49 1.98 20.42
C VAL A 154 9.47 3.49 20.61
N ASP A 155 8.89 4.26 19.69
CA ASP A 155 8.77 5.71 19.84
C ASP A 155 7.77 6.04 20.97
N PRO A 156 8.21 6.77 22.02
CA PRO A 156 7.35 7.15 23.14
C PRO A 156 6.16 8.04 22.73
N GLU A 157 6.17 8.61 21.53
CA GLU A 157 5.00 9.30 20.97
C GLU A 157 3.78 8.38 20.92
N TYR A 158 3.96 7.09 20.65
CA TYR A 158 2.88 6.10 20.52
C TYR A 158 2.60 5.34 21.80
N GLY A 159 3.51 5.36 22.76
CA GLY A 159 3.42 4.60 24.01
C GLY A 159 4.70 3.81 24.32
N SER A 160 4.61 2.90 25.26
CA SER A 160 5.72 2.04 25.65
C SER A 160 5.80 0.75 24.78
N ALA A 161 6.93 0.03 24.88
CA ALA A 161 7.07 -1.30 24.29
C ALA A 161 5.99 -2.28 24.83
N GLN A 162 5.57 -2.11 26.11
CA GLN A 162 4.49 -2.92 26.67
C GLN A 162 3.14 -2.58 26.06
N ASP A 163 2.87 -1.29 25.77
CA ASP A 163 1.63 -0.88 25.11
C ASP A 163 1.51 -1.46 23.68
N LEU A 164 2.65 -1.57 22.96
CA LEU A 164 2.69 -2.24 21.66
C LEU A 164 2.43 -3.75 21.79
N LYS A 165 3.03 -4.42 22.79
CA LYS A 165 2.74 -5.84 23.07
C LYS A 165 1.27 -6.08 23.39
N ASP A 166 0.71 -5.24 24.25
CA ASP A 166 -0.70 -5.33 24.64
C ASP A 166 -1.63 -5.15 23.44
N PHE A 167 -1.31 -4.19 22.55
CA PHE A 167 -2.02 -3.99 21.28
C PHE A 167 -2.01 -5.25 20.41
N VAL A 168 -0.84 -5.89 20.22
CA VAL A 168 -0.73 -7.13 19.41
C VAL A 168 -1.53 -8.26 20.05
N ILE A 169 -1.39 -8.44 21.36
CA ILE A 169 -2.16 -9.44 22.13
C ILE A 169 -3.67 -9.22 21.98
N ALA A 170 -4.12 -7.95 22.06
CA ALA A 170 -5.54 -7.61 21.89
C ALA A 170 -6.05 -7.94 20.49
N ALA A 171 -5.24 -7.61 19.44
CA ALA A 171 -5.57 -7.98 18.07
C ALA A 171 -5.67 -9.51 17.89
N HIS A 172 -4.70 -10.26 18.41
CA HIS A 172 -4.70 -11.73 18.35
C HIS A 172 -5.90 -12.35 19.08
N ARG A 173 -6.30 -11.81 20.23
CA ARG A 173 -7.50 -12.27 20.96
C ARG A 173 -8.79 -12.10 20.14
N LEU A 174 -8.83 -11.12 19.25
CA LEU A 174 -9.91 -10.89 18.30
C LEU A 174 -9.75 -11.72 17.02
N GLY A 175 -8.70 -12.54 16.90
CA GLY A 175 -8.41 -13.33 15.71
C GLY A 175 -7.90 -12.51 14.54
N MET A 176 -7.31 -11.33 14.80
CA MET A 176 -6.63 -10.51 13.79
C MET A 176 -5.13 -10.71 13.87
N LYS A 177 -4.45 -10.71 12.73
CA LYS A 177 -2.98 -10.71 12.62
C LYS A 177 -2.45 -9.28 12.61
N VAL A 178 -1.17 -9.12 13.02
CA VAL A 178 -0.51 -7.81 13.04
C VAL A 178 0.76 -7.84 12.20
N MET A 179 0.86 -6.95 11.23
CA MET A 179 2.00 -6.73 10.36
C MET A 179 2.66 -5.39 10.69
N PHE A 180 4.00 -5.39 10.85
CA PHE A 180 4.78 -4.19 11.13
C PHE A 180 5.41 -3.62 9.85
N ASP A 181 5.67 -2.31 9.86
CA ASP A 181 6.39 -1.62 8.78
C ASP A 181 7.90 -1.56 9.10
N LEU A 182 8.72 -2.07 8.19
CA LEU A 182 10.18 -2.08 8.30
C LEU A 182 10.80 -1.06 7.35
N VAL A 183 11.61 -0.15 7.89
CA VAL A 183 12.29 0.92 7.14
C VAL A 183 13.79 0.69 7.21
N TYR A 184 14.35 -0.11 6.28
CA TYR A 184 15.75 -0.58 6.37
C TYR A 184 16.69 0.00 5.31
N PHE A 185 16.15 0.74 4.33
CA PHE A 185 16.98 1.36 3.31
C PHE A 185 17.83 2.51 3.87
N HIS A 186 17.31 3.24 4.84
CA HIS A 186 17.94 4.43 5.39
C HIS A 186 17.69 4.56 6.91
N CYS A 187 18.41 5.49 7.54
CA CYS A 187 18.25 5.83 8.95
C CYS A 187 18.23 7.35 9.16
N GLY A 188 18.06 7.78 10.40
CA GLY A 188 18.25 9.17 10.81
C GLY A 188 19.74 9.53 10.97
N PRO A 189 20.10 10.81 10.88
CA PRO A 189 21.49 11.25 11.08
C PRO A 189 21.99 11.04 12.51
N LYS A 190 21.08 10.88 13.49
CA LYS A 190 21.37 10.57 14.90
C LYS A 190 21.04 9.11 15.24
N ALA A 191 21.08 8.20 14.27
CA ALA A 191 20.81 6.79 14.55
C ALA A 191 21.72 6.27 15.67
N SER A 192 21.13 5.58 16.66
CA SER A 192 21.79 5.18 17.91
C SER A 192 23.04 4.32 17.69
N PHE A 193 23.00 3.45 16.68
CA PHE A 193 24.13 2.60 16.33
C PHE A 193 25.35 3.35 15.76
N LEU A 194 25.20 4.59 15.25
CA LEU A 194 26.28 5.32 14.59
C LEU A 194 27.45 5.67 15.52
N THR A 195 27.21 5.66 16.84
CA THR A 195 28.27 5.88 17.84
C THR A 195 29.27 4.71 17.85
N GLU A 196 28.78 3.48 17.77
CA GLU A 196 29.60 2.26 17.82
C GLU A 196 29.96 1.76 16.42
N HIS A 197 29.05 1.96 15.47
CA HIS A 197 29.14 1.48 14.10
C HIS A 197 28.92 2.61 13.07
N PRO A 198 29.85 3.60 13.00
CA PRO A 198 29.74 4.70 12.04
C PRO A 198 29.85 4.24 10.57
N ASP A 199 30.28 3.02 10.36
CA ASP A 199 30.45 2.34 9.09
C ASP A 199 29.20 1.51 8.63
N PHE A 200 28.10 1.56 9.41
CA PHE A 200 26.84 0.93 9.01
C PHE A 200 26.07 1.74 7.96
N ILE A 201 26.49 2.96 7.68
CA ILE A 201 25.94 3.80 6.60
C ILE A 201 26.94 3.98 5.47
N VAL A 202 26.42 4.16 4.27
CA VAL A 202 27.23 4.50 3.10
C VAL A 202 27.82 5.90 3.25
N ARG A 203 29.09 6.07 2.93
CA ARG A 203 29.79 7.36 3.01
C ARG A 203 30.35 7.80 1.66
N ASN A 204 30.33 9.11 1.45
CA ASN A 204 31.04 9.75 0.36
C ASN A 204 32.58 9.69 0.59
N PRO A 205 33.40 9.96 -0.45
CA PRO A 205 34.87 9.97 -0.32
C PRO A 205 35.40 10.98 0.72
N ASP A 206 34.65 12.04 1.03
CA ASP A 206 34.98 13.04 2.05
C ASP A 206 34.59 12.61 3.47
N GLY A 207 34.03 11.41 3.63
CA GLY A 207 33.59 10.88 4.91
C GLY A 207 32.19 11.30 5.32
N SER A 208 31.52 12.19 4.59
CA SER A 208 30.12 12.57 4.87
C SER A 208 29.16 11.41 4.55
N PRO A 209 28.00 11.33 5.23
CA PRO A 209 26.97 10.34 4.88
C PRO A 209 26.50 10.50 3.44
N LEU A 210 26.34 9.39 2.72
CA LEU A 210 25.60 9.40 1.46
C LEU A 210 24.12 9.58 1.77
N LEU A 211 23.52 10.66 1.26
CA LEU A 211 22.10 10.92 1.44
C LEU A 211 21.32 10.41 0.24
N GLY A 212 20.33 9.58 0.52
CA GLY A 212 19.40 9.06 -0.47
C GLY A 212 18.37 10.09 -0.96
N GLU A 213 17.38 9.61 -1.67
CA GLU A 213 16.34 10.46 -2.28
C GLU A 213 15.58 11.34 -1.27
N TRP A 214 15.36 10.81 -0.06
CA TRP A 214 14.64 11.50 1.01
C TRP A 214 15.56 12.37 1.89
N ALA A 215 16.82 12.56 1.49
CA ALA A 215 17.83 13.26 2.27
C ALA A 215 18.18 12.56 3.60
N PHE A 216 18.06 11.24 3.66
CA PHE A 216 18.42 10.42 4.81
C PHE A 216 19.69 9.60 4.51
N PRO A 217 20.55 9.35 5.52
CA PRO A 217 21.71 8.46 5.37
C PRO A 217 21.29 7.07 4.94
N GLU A 218 21.89 6.52 3.88
CA GLU A 218 21.64 5.17 3.39
C GLU A 218 22.37 4.12 4.22
N MET A 219 21.71 3.02 4.56
CA MET A 219 22.32 1.86 5.23
C MET A 219 23.23 1.10 4.26
N ASP A 220 24.40 0.67 4.72
CA ASP A 220 25.32 -0.13 3.89
C ASP A 220 24.99 -1.64 3.94
N ILE A 221 23.89 -2.01 3.28
CA ILE A 221 23.41 -3.40 3.21
C ILE A 221 24.39 -4.35 2.48
N SER A 222 25.46 -3.86 1.89
CA SER A 222 26.54 -4.71 1.33
C SER A 222 27.30 -5.43 2.44
N ARG A 223 27.31 -4.90 3.64
CA ARG A 223 28.02 -5.43 4.80
C ARG A 223 27.20 -6.50 5.51
N ARG A 224 27.84 -7.61 5.83
CA ARG A 224 27.18 -8.70 6.57
C ARG A 224 26.75 -8.26 7.97
N GLU A 225 27.54 -7.45 8.64
CA GLU A 225 27.24 -6.96 10.01
C GLU A 225 25.98 -6.09 10.03
N VAL A 226 25.74 -5.27 9.00
CA VAL A 226 24.51 -4.48 8.86
C VAL A 226 23.31 -5.38 8.63
N ARG A 227 23.46 -6.39 7.75
CA ARG A 227 22.40 -7.37 7.53
C ARG A 227 22.07 -8.13 8.82
N ASP A 228 23.07 -8.60 9.54
CA ASP A 228 22.87 -9.35 10.80
C ASP A 228 22.19 -8.49 11.87
N TYR A 229 22.54 -7.20 11.97
CA TYR A 229 21.87 -6.24 12.83
C TYR A 229 20.38 -6.11 12.49
N LEU A 230 20.04 -5.98 11.21
CA LEU A 230 18.65 -5.86 10.75
C LEU A 230 17.88 -7.19 10.84
N TYR A 231 18.52 -8.33 10.58
CA TYR A 231 17.91 -9.65 10.79
C TYR A 231 17.58 -9.90 12.26
N ALA A 232 18.48 -9.54 13.18
CA ALA A 232 18.21 -9.64 14.60
C ALA A 232 17.00 -8.77 15.02
N ASN A 233 16.81 -7.60 14.39
CA ASN A 233 15.64 -6.76 14.58
C ASN A 233 14.36 -7.43 14.06
N MET A 234 14.37 -7.99 12.83
CA MET A 234 13.22 -8.74 12.29
C MET A 234 12.83 -9.91 13.21
N GLU A 235 13.82 -10.73 13.62
CA GLU A 235 13.60 -11.85 14.51
C GLU A 235 13.09 -11.40 15.88
N GLY A 236 13.59 -10.26 16.39
CA GLY A 236 13.13 -9.64 17.63
C GLY A 236 11.65 -9.25 17.56
N PHE A 237 11.17 -8.67 16.46
CA PHE A 237 9.76 -8.36 16.30
C PHE A 237 8.87 -9.61 16.31
N VAL A 238 9.33 -10.71 15.73
CA VAL A 238 8.58 -11.98 15.76
C VAL A 238 8.60 -12.59 17.17
N ARG A 239 9.76 -12.63 17.85
CA ARG A 239 9.88 -13.27 19.19
C ARG A 239 9.22 -12.46 20.30
N ASP A 240 9.46 -11.12 20.29
CA ASP A 240 9.16 -10.28 21.45
C ASP A 240 7.78 -9.62 21.36
N TYR A 241 7.27 -9.42 20.14
CA TYR A 241 5.97 -8.80 19.89
C TYR A 241 4.99 -9.73 19.17
N ASP A 242 5.40 -10.95 18.83
CA ASP A 242 4.58 -11.92 18.10
C ASP A 242 4.06 -11.40 16.74
N ALA A 243 4.87 -10.58 16.05
CA ALA A 243 4.51 -10.06 14.72
C ALA A 243 4.20 -11.19 13.74
N ASP A 244 3.13 -11.05 12.97
CA ASP A 244 2.68 -12.06 11.98
C ASP A 244 3.27 -11.82 10.59
N GLY A 245 3.75 -10.62 10.31
CA GLY A 245 4.32 -10.27 9.02
C GLY A 245 4.97 -8.91 9.01
N PHE A 246 5.57 -8.57 7.87
CA PHE A 246 6.18 -7.26 7.64
C PHE A 246 5.75 -6.66 6.31
N ARG A 247 5.49 -5.35 6.32
CA ARG A 247 5.57 -4.52 5.13
C ARG A 247 6.97 -3.94 5.07
N CYS A 248 7.63 -4.08 3.95
CA CYS A 248 9.01 -3.64 3.77
C CYS A 248 9.03 -2.37 2.93
N ASP A 249 9.43 -1.27 3.57
CA ASP A 249 9.52 0.07 2.99
C ASP A 249 10.54 0.08 1.85
N VAL A 250 10.16 0.64 0.69
CA VAL A 250 10.98 0.75 -0.53
C VAL A 250 11.83 -0.50 -0.80
N ALA A 251 11.22 -1.67 -0.61
CA ALA A 251 11.91 -2.95 -0.59
C ALA A 251 12.73 -3.23 -1.85
N ASP A 252 12.33 -2.71 -2.99
CA ASP A 252 13.04 -2.86 -4.25
C ASP A 252 14.31 -1.99 -4.37
N MET A 253 14.58 -1.15 -3.36
CA MET A 253 15.83 -0.41 -3.21
C MET A 253 16.93 -1.25 -2.52
N LEU A 254 16.56 -2.35 -1.89
CA LEU A 254 17.48 -3.29 -1.24
C LEU A 254 17.69 -4.55 -2.13
N PRO A 255 18.80 -5.28 -1.93
CA PRO A 255 19.02 -6.56 -2.62
C PRO A 255 17.96 -7.59 -2.27
N VAL A 256 17.49 -8.33 -3.27
CA VAL A 256 16.44 -9.34 -3.06
C VAL A 256 16.90 -10.46 -2.11
N ASP A 257 18.17 -10.85 -2.14
CA ASP A 257 18.74 -11.89 -1.28
C ASP A 257 18.69 -11.50 0.21
N PHE A 258 18.78 -10.21 0.53
CA PHE A 258 18.55 -9.72 1.89
C PHE A 258 17.12 -10.04 2.37
N TRP A 259 16.13 -9.78 1.55
CA TRP A 259 14.74 -10.06 1.91
C TRP A 259 14.42 -11.56 1.94
N GLU A 260 15.01 -12.34 1.03
CA GLU A 260 14.86 -13.81 1.02
C GLU A 260 15.41 -14.45 2.28
N GLU A 261 16.63 -14.06 2.73
CA GLU A 261 17.19 -14.54 4.00
C GLU A 261 16.34 -14.10 5.19
N GLY A 262 15.95 -12.82 5.23
CA GLY A 262 15.09 -12.29 6.32
C GLY A 262 13.75 -13.03 6.42
N TYR A 263 13.10 -13.29 5.28
CA TYR A 263 11.87 -14.09 5.23
C TYR A 263 12.06 -15.49 5.82
N LEU A 264 13.10 -16.20 5.38
CA LEU A 264 13.35 -17.56 5.84
C LEU A 264 13.63 -17.63 7.35
N ARG A 265 14.35 -16.64 7.90
CA ARG A 265 14.62 -16.53 9.34
C ARG A 265 13.33 -16.34 10.14
N CYS A 266 12.47 -15.41 9.70
CA CYS A 266 11.19 -15.16 10.35
C CYS A 266 10.23 -16.35 10.18
N LYS A 267 10.20 -16.97 9.01
CA LYS A 267 9.39 -18.16 8.73
C LYS A 267 9.78 -19.35 9.61
N ALA A 268 11.05 -19.49 9.95
CA ALA A 268 11.53 -20.52 10.90
C ALA A 268 11.01 -20.28 12.33
N LEU A 269 10.79 -19.04 12.74
CA LEU A 269 10.21 -18.69 14.05
C LEU A 269 8.68 -18.80 14.06
N LYS A 270 8.02 -18.42 12.94
CA LYS A 270 6.57 -18.40 12.83
C LYS A 270 6.14 -18.97 11.47
N PRO A 271 5.65 -20.22 11.41
CA PRO A 271 5.34 -20.91 10.15
C PRO A 271 4.34 -20.20 9.24
N ASP A 272 3.39 -19.43 9.78
CA ASP A 272 2.38 -18.66 9.02
C ASP A 272 2.83 -17.22 8.69
N PHE A 273 4.11 -16.90 8.94
CA PHE A 273 4.67 -15.58 8.68
C PHE A 273 4.57 -15.19 7.21
N PHE A 274 4.27 -13.91 6.93
CA PHE A 274 4.15 -13.38 5.57
C PHE A 274 4.85 -12.03 5.42
N MET A 275 5.20 -11.66 4.18
CA MET A 275 5.85 -10.39 3.87
C MET A 275 5.17 -9.69 2.71
N MET A 276 5.08 -8.36 2.80
CA MET A 276 4.56 -7.46 1.78
C MET A 276 5.64 -6.48 1.33
N CYS A 277 5.83 -6.39 0.02
CA CYS A 277 6.80 -5.51 -0.63
C CYS A 277 6.17 -4.16 -0.99
N GLU A 278 6.85 -3.07 -0.65
CA GLU A 278 6.67 -1.83 -1.37
C GLU A 278 7.71 -1.75 -2.49
N GLY A 279 7.31 -2.15 -3.70
CA GLY A 279 8.24 -2.20 -4.83
C GLY A 279 7.56 -2.56 -6.14
N LEU A 280 8.31 -2.43 -7.22
CA LEU A 280 7.87 -2.67 -8.60
C LEU A 280 8.74 -3.69 -9.35
N LYS A 281 9.79 -4.23 -8.71
CA LYS A 281 10.64 -5.26 -9.32
C LYS A 281 9.97 -6.62 -9.26
N GLY A 282 9.74 -7.24 -10.40
CA GLY A 282 9.17 -8.59 -10.47
C GLY A 282 10.03 -9.67 -9.81
N ASP A 283 11.36 -9.50 -9.80
CA ASP A 283 12.30 -10.46 -9.20
C ASP A 283 12.12 -10.57 -7.68
N ASP A 284 11.83 -9.47 -6.98
CA ASP A 284 11.58 -9.43 -5.54
C ASP A 284 10.35 -10.28 -5.17
N GLN A 285 9.47 -10.50 -6.14
CA GLN A 285 8.19 -11.18 -5.97
C GLN A 285 8.24 -12.71 -6.14
N ARG A 286 9.42 -13.28 -6.35
CA ARG A 286 9.54 -14.74 -6.55
C ARG A 286 9.53 -15.51 -5.24
N LEU A 287 10.41 -15.15 -4.31
CA LEU A 287 10.65 -15.93 -3.08
C LEU A 287 10.50 -15.10 -1.80
N ALA A 288 10.86 -13.81 -1.82
CA ALA A 288 10.89 -12.99 -0.61
C ALA A 288 9.50 -12.61 -0.10
N PHE A 289 8.58 -12.27 -1.00
CA PHE A 289 7.31 -11.65 -0.63
C PHE A 289 6.09 -12.47 -1.02
N ASP A 290 5.02 -12.37 -0.22
CA ASP A 290 3.69 -12.93 -0.48
C ASP A 290 2.83 -11.97 -1.27
N LEU A 291 3.00 -10.66 -1.02
CA LEU A 291 2.24 -9.56 -1.60
C LEU A 291 3.17 -8.43 -2.02
N SER A 292 2.72 -7.63 -2.99
CA SER A 292 3.23 -6.29 -3.26
C SER A 292 2.08 -5.30 -3.37
N TYR A 293 2.40 -4.01 -3.31
CA TYR A 293 1.43 -2.97 -3.65
C TYR A 293 0.96 -3.13 -5.10
N GLY A 294 -0.35 -3.06 -5.30
CA GLY A 294 -0.96 -3.02 -6.61
C GLY A 294 -0.82 -1.66 -7.28
N PHE A 295 0.39 -1.09 -7.36
CA PHE A 295 0.64 0.28 -7.78
C PHE A 295 0.03 0.65 -9.13
N TYR A 296 0.03 -0.26 -10.10
CA TYR A 296 -0.55 0.02 -11.41
C TYR A 296 -2.04 0.34 -11.30
N THR A 297 -2.78 -0.48 -10.59
CA THR A 297 -4.22 -0.26 -10.37
C THR A 297 -4.48 0.85 -9.35
N GLN A 298 -3.65 1.00 -8.33
CA GLN A 298 -3.78 2.05 -7.31
C GLN A 298 -3.68 3.45 -7.94
N TRP A 299 -2.65 3.71 -8.72
CA TRP A 299 -2.47 5.01 -9.38
C TRP A 299 -3.54 5.26 -10.43
N THR A 300 -3.92 4.21 -11.18
CA THR A 300 -5.00 4.32 -12.15
C THR A 300 -6.32 4.68 -11.48
N MET A 301 -6.68 4.09 -10.35
CA MET A 301 -7.90 4.45 -9.61
C MET A 301 -7.87 5.91 -9.15
N VAL A 302 -6.72 6.44 -8.73
CA VAL A 302 -6.57 7.86 -8.41
C VAL A 302 -6.81 8.75 -9.63
N GLU A 303 -6.33 8.37 -10.82
CA GLU A 303 -6.59 9.12 -12.06
C GLU A 303 -8.06 9.03 -12.51
N LEU A 304 -8.71 7.88 -12.27
CA LEU A 304 -10.15 7.74 -12.52
C LEU A 304 -10.97 8.65 -11.58
N LEU A 305 -10.58 8.76 -10.31
CA LEU A 305 -11.20 9.70 -9.37
C LEU A 305 -11.13 11.15 -9.84
N LYS A 306 -10.02 11.55 -10.48
CA LYS A 306 -9.83 12.89 -11.06
C LYS A 306 -10.65 13.12 -12.34
N GLY A 307 -11.23 12.06 -12.92
CA GLY A 307 -11.88 12.14 -14.24
C GLY A 307 -10.92 12.38 -15.41
N ALA A 308 -9.63 12.13 -15.20
CA ALA A 308 -8.58 12.42 -16.18
C ALA A 308 -8.38 11.31 -17.22
N GLN A 309 -8.99 10.15 -17.00
CA GLN A 309 -8.80 8.95 -17.83
C GLN A 309 -10.13 8.24 -18.10
N PRO A 310 -10.27 7.53 -19.22
CA PRO A 310 -11.44 6.67 -19.48
C PRO A 310 -11.46 5.48 -18.52
N ALA A 311 -12.65 4.97 -18.19
CA ALA A 311 -12.85 3.89 -17.25
C ALA A 311 -12.09 2.60 -17.65
N SER A 312 -11.95 2.33 -18.94
CA SER A 312 -11.24 1.16 -19.50
C SER A 312 -9.74 1.08 -19.13
N VAL A 313 -9.14 2.19 -18.74
CA VAL A 313 -7.71 2.24 -18.39
C VAL A 313 -7.37 1.37 -17.17
N LEU A 314 -8.36 1.08 -16.30
CA LEU A 314 -8.15 0.20 -15.15
C LEU A 314 -7.86 -1.24 -15.59
N ARG A 315 -8.56 -1.73 -16.61
CA ARG A 315 -8.28 -3.02 -17.24
C ARG A 315 -6.85 -3.07 -17.78
N THR A 316 -6.45 -2.06 -18.55
CA THR A 316 -5.09 -1.99 -19.11
C THR A 316 -4.00 -2.03 -18.01
N ALA A 317 -4.22 -1.28 -16.92
CA ALA A 317 -3.30 -1.27 -15.78
C ALA A 317 -3.22 -2.64 -15.09
N TRP A 318 -4.36 -3.29 -14.89
CA TRP A 318 -4.41 -4.63 -14.29
C TRP A 318 -3.72 -5.68 -15.18
N GLU A 319 -4.02 -5.69 -16.51
CA GLU A 319 -3.40 -6.61 -17.47
C GLU A 319 -1.88 -6.41 -17.55
N ALA A 320 -1.40 -5.16 -17.52
CA ALA A 320 0.02 -4.85 -17.47
C ALA A 320 0.68 -5.42 -16.21
N GLN A 321 0.05 -5.27 -15.06
CA GLN A 321 0.54 -5.80 -13.80
C GLN A 321 0.63 -7.33 -13.83
N GLN A 322 -0.39 -8.02 -14.34
CA GLN A 322 -0.36 -9.49 -14.50
C GLN A 322 0.77 -9.97 -15.42
N ARG A 323 1.07 -9.19 -16.46
CA ARG A 323 2.14 -9.52 -17.42
C ARG A 323 3.54 -9.31 -16.86
N ASP A 324 3.70 -8.32 -15.99
CA ASP A 324 5.01 -7.81 -15.56
C ASP A 324 5.53 -8.50 -14.29
N TYR A 325 4.76 -9.41 -13.69
CA TYR A 325 5.09 -10.13 -12.46
C TYR A 325 5.13 -11.66 -12.66
N PRO A 326 5.77 -12.40 -11.73
CA PRO A 326 5.78 -13.86 -11.77
C PRO A 326 4.37 -14.44 -11.71
N LYS A 327 4.15 -15.57 -12.39
CA LYS A 327 2.86 -16.26 -12.35
C LYS A 327 2.53 -16.69 -10.90
N GLY A 328 1.29 -16.46 -10.48
CA GLY A 328 0.80 -16.81 -9.14
C GLY A 328 1.23 -15.84 -8.05
N PHE A 329 1.74 -14.67 -8.43
CA PHE A 329 2.00 -13.59 -7.49
C PHE A 329 0.72 -12.81 -7.16
N HIS A 330 0.65 -12.20 -5.96
CA HIS A 330 -0.53 -11.52 -5.46
C HIS A 330 -0.25 -10.08 -5.04
N TRP A 331 -1.31 -9.27 -4.98
CA TRP A 331 -1.23 -7.85 -4.65
C TRP A 331 -2.08 -7.49 -3.44
N MET A 332 -1.59 -6.55 -2.67
CA MET A 332 -2.41 -5.73 -1.82
C MET A 332 -3.10 -4.67 -2.69
N ARG A 333 -4.42 -4.55 -2.58
CA ARG A 333 -5.27 -3.65 -3.34
C ARG A 333 -5.75 -2.51 -2.46
N CYS A 334 -5.32 -1.30 -2.76
CA CYS A 334 -5.81 -0.06 -2.16
C CYS A 334 -5.86 1.05 -3.20
N PHE A 335 -6.53 2.14 -2.91
CA PHE A 335 -6.44 3.38 -3.68
C PHE A 335 -5.96 4.56 -2.81
N GLU A 336 -5.96 4.38 -1.50
CA GLU A 336 -5.43 5.31 -0.52
C GLU A 336 -4.62 4.55 0.54
N ASN A 337 -3.51 5.12 0.99
CA ASN A 337 -2.67 4.69 2.09
C ASN A 337 -2.07 5.93 2.74
N HIS A 338 -1.15 5.80 3.69
CA HIS A 338 -0.50 6.90 4.39
C HIS A 338 0.21 7.91 3.46
N ASP A 339 0.69 7.47 2.29
CA ASP A 339 1.31 8.35 1.28
C ASP A 339 0.28 9.04 0.40
N PHE A 340 -0.74 8.31 -0.05
CA PHE A 340 -1.76 8.82 -0.95
C PHE A 340 -2.84 9.64 -0.25
N ALA A 341 -3.00 9.46 1.05
CA ALA A 341 -3.85 10.29 1.90
C ALA A 341 -3.12 11.55 2.40
N ASN A 342 -1.79 11.58 2.29
CA ASN A 342 -0.98 12.69 2.78
C ASN A 342 -1.25 13.96 1.98
N VAL A 343 -1.73 14.99 2.67
CA VAL A 343 -2.00 16.32 2.13
C VAL A 343 -1.19 17.38 2.87
N ASN A 344 -0.99 18.53 2.24
CA ASN A 344 -0.43 19.70 2.90
C ASN A 344 -1.56 20.57 3.50
N PRO A 345 -1.25 21.51 4.41
CA PRO A 345 -2.23 22.48 4.89
C PRO A 345 -2.95 23.20 3.74
N GLY A 346 -4.28 23.17 3.75
CA GLY A 346 -5.14 23.73 2.72
C GLY A 346 -5.46 22.79 1.55
N GLU A 347 -4.84 21.63 1.46
CA GLU A 347 -5.21 20.58 0.51
C GLU A 347 -6.29 19.66 1.11
N LYS A 348 -7.07 19.00 0.24
CA LYS A 348 -8.21 18.17 0.62
C LYS A 348 -7.92 16.69 0.35
N ARG A 349 -8.44 15.81 1.22
CA ARG A 349 -8.45 14.37 0.99
C ARG A 349 -9.39 13.97 -0.14
N LYS A 350 -9.18 12.75 -0.68
CA LYS A 350 -9.98 12.20 -1.80
C LYS A 350 -11.47 12.10 -1.47
N GLU A 351 -11.82 11.81 -0.22
CA GLU A 351 -13.21 11.74 0.21
C GLU A 351 -13.93 13.08 0.03
N GLU A 352 -13.28 14.20 0.36
CA GLU A 352 -13.83 15.54 0.16
C GLU A 352 -13.81 15.97 -1.32
N LEU A 353 -12.73 15.63 -2.03
CA LEU A 353 -12.54 16.04 -3.43
C LEU A 353 -13.52 15.35 -4.41
N TYR A 354 -13.77 14.06 -4.21
CA TYR A 354 -14.48 13.23 -5.19
C TYR A 354 -15.83 12.72 -4.70
N GLY A 355 -16.13 12.91 -3.41
CA GLY A 355 -17.40 12.56 -2.79
C GLY A 355 -17.52 11.09 -2.39
N HIS A 356 -18.47 10.84 -1.51
CA HIS A 356 -18.67 9.54 -0.85
C HIS A 356 -18.99 8.42 -1.85
N ASP A 357 -19.75 8.71 -2.89
CA ASP A 357 -20.23 7.72 -3.84
C ASP A 357 -19.11 7.12 -4.68
N LEU A 358 -18.23 7.98 -5.22
CA LEU A 358 -17.13 7.49 -6.05
C LEU A 358 -16.04 6.80 -5.22
N ASN A 359 -15.77 7.29 -4.00
CA ASN A 359 -14.85 6.60 -3.09
C ASN A 359 -15.40 5.23 -2.67
N ALA A 360 -16.71 5.09 -2.45
CA ALA A 360 -17.35 3.80 -2.20
C ALA A 360 -17.21 2.82 -3.37
N ALA A 361 -17.29 3.33 -4.62
CA ALA A 361 -17.08 2.52 -5.82
C ALA A 361 -15.63 2.01 -5.92
N MET A 362 -14.65 2.83 -5.54
CA MET A 362 -13.24 2.39 -5.45
C MET A 362 -13.04 1.34 -4.37
N ILE A 363 -13.68 1.47 -3.20
CA ILE A 363 -13.67 0.44 -2.15
C ILE A 363 -14.27 -0.88 -2.69
N ALA A 364 -15.43 -0.83 -3.34
CA ALA A 364 -16.01 -2.03 -3.95
C ALA A 364 -15.05 -2.68 -4.97
N THR A 365 -14.32 -1.87 -5.73
CA THR A 365 -13.35 -2.34 -6.71
C THR A 365 -12.19 -3.08 -6.05
N ILE A 366 -11.53 -2.50 -5.04
CA ILE A 366 -10.40 -3.16 -4.37
C ILE A 366 -10.82 -4.44 -3.65
N PHE A 367 -12.04 -4.51 -3.11
CA PHE A 367 -12.56 -5.70 -2.46
C PHE A 367 -12.87 -6.84 -3.42
N LEU A 368 -13.24 -6.54 -4.67
CA LEU A 368 -13.65 -7.55 -5.64
C LEU A 368 -12.58 -7.88 -6.68
N LEU A 369 -11.48 -7.15 -6.74
CA LEU A 369 -10.28 -7.55 -7.48
C LEU A 369 -9.59 -8.75 -6.80
N ASP A 370 -8.62 -9.34 -7.49
CA ASP A 370 -7.69 -10.35 -6.99
C ASP A 370 -6.78 -9.78 -5.89
N GLY A 371 -6.16 -10.66 -5.09
CA GLY A 371 -5.26 -10.28 -3.98
C GLY A 371 -6.00 -9.91 -2.69
N VAL A 372 -5.41 -9.03 -1.87
CA VAL A 372 -5.91 -8.64 -0.53
C VAL A 372 -6.33 -7.17 -0.53
N PRO A 373 -7.60 -6.83 -0.26
CA PRO A 373 -8.01 -5.44 -0.12
C PRO A 373 -7.46 -4.83 1.18
N MET A 374 -7.07 -3.56 1.12
CA MET A 374 -6.64 -2.79 2.28
C MET A 374 -7.42 -1.48 2.38
N LEU A 375 -7.96 -1.21 3.55
CA LEU A 375 -8.48 0.08 3.97
C LEU A 375 -7.41 0.87 4.74
N TYR A 376 -7.52 2.18 4.71
CA TYR A 376 -6.66 3.10 5.43
C TYR A 376 -7.48 3.97 6.41
N ASN A 377 -6.84 4.44 7.48
CA ASN A 377 -7.39 5.28 8.55
C ASN A 377 -8.66 6.07 8.17
N GLY A 378 -9.81 5.69 8.71
CA GLY A 378 -11.07 6.41 8.58
C GLY A 378 -11.81 6.21 7.26
N GLN A 379 -11.31 5.42 6.32
CA GLN A 379 -12.03 5.14 5.06
C GLN A 379 -13.37 4.44 5.29
N GLU A 380 -13.47 3.63 6.35
CA GLU A 380 -14.69 2.90 6.73
C GLU A 380 -15.81 3.81 7.25
N ILE A 381 -15.47 5.02 7.67
CA ILE A 381 -16.45 6.03 8.09
C ILE A 381 -16.53 7.22 7.11
N ALA A 382 -15.89 7.07 5.94
CA ALA A 382 -15.79 8.13 4.94
C ALA A 382 -15.18 9.43 5.50
N ASP A 383 -14.18 9.31 6.39
CA ASP A 383 -13.51 10.44 6.99
C ASP A 383 -12.79 11.29 5.94
N ALA A 384 -13.08 12.59 5.94
CA ALA A 384 -12.46 13.57 5.05
C ALA A 384 -11.42 14.46 5.75
N SER A 385 -11.12 14.20 7.03
CA SER A 385 -10.14 14.98 7.79
C SER A 385 -8.77 14.92 7.12
N PRO A 386 -8.05 16.05 7.06
CA PRO A 386 -6.72 16.06 6.44
C PRO A 386 -5.77 15.16 7.22
N GLN A 387 -4.87 14.49 6.49
CA GLN A 387 -3.87 13.60 7.07
C GLN A 387 -2.49 13.88 6.48
N SER A 388 -1.46 13.79 7.31
CA SER A 388 -0.07 13.93 6.89
C SER A 388 0.85 13.13 7.80
N ILE A 389 1.79 12.39 7.23
CA ILE A 389 2.80 11.66 8.01
C ILE A 389 3.68 12.59 8.87
N PHE A 390 3.65 13.89 8.59
CA PHE A 390 4.40 14.92 9.33
C PHE A 390 3.57 15.63 10.41
N SER A 391 2.26 15.37 10.48
CA SER A 391 1.42 15.88 11.57
C SER A 391 1.43 14.92 12.76
N ASN A 392 1.38 15.47 13.97
CA ASN A 392 1.14 14.75 15.21
C ASN A 392 0.37 15.63 16.20
N ARG A 393 0.19 15.19 17.44
CA ARG A 393 -0.54 15.94 18.48
C ARG A 393 0.01 17.35 18.70
N ASP A 394 1.35 17.49 18.64
CA ASP A 394 2.05 18.74 18.94
C ASP A 394 2.28 19.61 17.69
N HIS A 395 2.13 18.98 16.51
CA HIS A 395 2.37 19.63 15.22
C HIS A 395 1.21 19.35 14.28
N GLY A 396 0.33 20.31 14.09
CA GLY A 396 -0.83 20.23 13.23
C GLY A 396 -2.07 19.61 13.88
N GLY A 397 -1.92 18.61 14.75
CA GLY A 397 -3.02 17.99 15.51
C GLY A 397 -4.05 17.24 14.66
N TRP A 398 -3.68 16.83 13.43
CA TRP A 398 -4.61 16.16 12.54
C TRP A 398 -4.80 14.69 12.92
N HIS A 399 -6.03 14.23 12.85
CA HIS A 399 -6.44 12.84 13.11
C HIS A 399 -7.78 12.53 12.46
N VAL A 400 -8.17 11.25 12.43
CA VAL A 400 -9.51 10.82 12.01
C VAL A 400 -10.57 11.43 12.91
N ASP A 401 -11.57 12.03 12.32
CA ASP A 401 -12.71 12.61 13.05
C ASP A 401 -13.78 11.54 13.37
N TRP A 402 -13.54 10.78 14.42
CA TRP A 402 -14.45 9.74 14.89
C TRP A 402 -15.82 10.24 15.34
N THR A 403 -16.00 11.56 15.56
CA THR A 403 -17.31 12.13 15.93
C THR A 403 -18.33 11.98 14.80
N LYS A 404 -17.85 11.79 13.56
CA LYS A 404 -18.68 11.57 12.37
C LYS A 404 -19.05 10.12 12.11
N ALA A 405 -18.62 9.18 12.94
CA ALA A 405 -18.83 7.74 12.71
C ALA A 405 -20.31 7.33 12.69
N ASP A 406 -21.19 8.11 13.31
CA ASP A 406 -22.63 7.87 13.36
C ASP A 406 -23.43 8.68 12.32
N GLU A 407 -22.77 9.48 11.50
CA GLU A 407 -23.41 10.17 10.38
C GLU A 407 -23.96 9.17 9.34
N PRO A 408 -25.09 9.49 8.68
CA PRO A 408 -25.74 8.55 7.74
C PRO A 408 -24.81 8.00 6.67
N TYR A 409 -23.95 8.84 6.08
CA TYR A 409 -22.99 8.42 5.07
C TYR A 409 -21.89 7.51 5.63
N ALA A 410 -21.47 7.72 6.89
CA ALA A 410 -20.48 6.88 7.56
C ALA A 410 -21.07 5.50 7.87
N LEU A 411 -22.30 5.45 8.37
CA LEU A 411 -23.02 4.19 8.61
C LEU A 411 -23.26 3.42 7.31
N GLU A 412 -23.62 4.09 6.20
CA GLU A 412 -23.73 3.47 4.88
C GLU A 412 -22.39 2.87 4.43
N ARG A 413 -21.27 3.60 4.62
CA ARG A 413 -19.93 3.14 4.28
C ARG A 413 -19.52 1.94 5.12
N ARG A 414 -19.73 1.96 6.44
CA ARG A 414 -19.45 0.82 7.34
C ARG A 414 -20.25 -0.42 6.91
N ASN A 415 -21.53 -0.25 6.61
CA ASN A 415 -22.38 -1.34 6.13
C ASN A 415 -21.92 -1.89 4.78
N LEU A 416 -21.44 -1.05 3.86
CA LEU A 416 -20.85 -1.48 2.61
C LEU A 416 -19.59 -2.32 2.88
N VAL A 417 -18.66 -1.84 3.70
CA VAL A 417 -17.42 -2.55 4.04
C VAL A 417 -17.72 -3.90 4.66
N LYS A 418 -18.64 -3.97 5.66
CA LYS A 418 -19.07 -5.25 6.27
C LYS A 418 -19.59 -6.25 5.23
N ARG A 419 -20.43 -5.79 4.29
CA ARG A 419 -20.95 -6.66 3.21
C ARG A 419 -19.83 -7.14 2.28
N LEU A 420 -18.92 -6.27 1.88
CA LEU A 420 -17.78 -6.61 1.04
C LEU A 420 -16.83 -7.59 1.73
N ALA A 421 -16.54 -7.39 3.01
CA ALA A 421 -15.75 -8.30 3.83
C ALA A 421 -16.44 -9.68 3.95
N SER A 422 -17.75 -9.71 4.19
CA SER A 422 -18.53 -10.95 4.21
C SER A 422 -18.48 -11.70 2.87
N ILE A 423 -18.51 -10.99 1.74
CA ILE A 423 -18.33 -11.58 0.41
C ILE A 423 -16.93 -12.22 0.31
N ARG A 424 -15.88 -11.55 0.77
CA ARG A 424 -14.52 -12.09 0.75
C ARG A 424 -14.37 -13.33 1.63
N HIS A 425 -14.85 -13.28 2.87
CA HIS A 425 -14.79 -14.40 3.81
C HIS A 425 -15.57 -15.62 3.31
N GLY A 426 -16.74 -15.37 2.69
CA GLY A 426 -17.53 -16.44 2.07
C GLY A 426 -16.97 -16.96 0.75
N ASN A 427 -15.98 -16.31 0.17
CA ASN A 427 -15.37 -16.66 -1.12
C ASN A 427 -13.85 -16.40 -1.09
N PRO A 428 -13.06 -17.20 -0.32
CA PRO A 428 -11.61 -17.02 -0.21
C PRO A 428 -10.90 -17.11 -1.57
N ASP A 429 -11.50 -17.76 -2.55
CA ASP A 429 -10.99 -17.86 -3.93
C ASP A 429 -10.97 -16.50 -4.68
N LEU A 430 -11.60 -15.45 -4.14
CA LEU A 430 -11.40 -14.08 -4.65
C LEU A 430 -9.93 -13.66 -4.60
N PHE A 431 -9.12 -14.32 -3.79
CA PHE A 431 -7.69 -14.07 -3.70
C PHE A 431 -6.97 -14.30 -5.04
N ASP A 432 -7.28 -15.40 -5.75
CA ASP A 432 -6.58 -15.82 -6.98
C ASP A 432 -7.48 -16.20 -8.15
N ALA A 433 -8.82 -16.28 -7.97
CA ALA A 433 -9.72 -16.53 -9.09
C ALA A 433 -9.54 -15.48 -10.20
N PRO A 434 -9.66 -15.85 -11.47
CA PRO A 434 -9.49 -14.93 -12.59
C PRO A 434 -10.40 -13.71 -12.53
N VAL A 435 -9.87 -12.54 -12.86
CA VAL A 435 -10.65 -11.32 -13.12
C VAL A 435 -11.01 -11.32 -14.61
N ILE A 436 -12.28 -11.46 -14.94
CA ILE A 436 -12.78 -11.49 -16.32
C ILE A 436 -13.39 -10.15 -16.65
N TRP A 437 -12.67 -9.34 -17.41
CA TRP A 437 -13.12 -8.02 -17.83
C TRP A 437 -14.25 -8.14 -18.87
N LEU A 438 -15.29 -7.33 -18.70
CA LEU A 438 -16.50 -7.34 -19.53
C LEU A 438 -16.56 -6.09 -20.40
N GLU A 439 -17.04 -6.26 -21.63
CA GLU A 439 -17.34 -5.13 -22.51
C GLU A 439 -18.67 -4.48 -22.09
N THR A 440 -18.67 -3.18 -21.89
CA THR A 440 -19.84 -2.43 -21.39
C THR A 440 -20.57 -1.63 -22.47
N GLY A 441 -19.94 -1.43 -23.64
CA GLY A 441 -20.44 -0.48 -24.66
C GLY A 441 -20.26 1.00 -24.25
N ALA A 442 -19.76 1.28 -23.04
CA ALA A 442 -19.52 2.61 -22.50
C ALA A 442 -18.15 2.68 -21.79
N ALA A 443 -17.11 2.15 -22.45
CA ALA A 443 -15.78 1.93 -21.88
C ALA A 443 -15.04 3.22 -21.45
N ASP A 444 -15.49 4.38 -21.91
CA ASP A 444 -15.06 5.70 -21.46
C ASP A 444 -15.56 6.03 -20.05
N ARG A 445 -16.74 5.53 -19.65
CA ARG A 445 -17.44 5.87 -18.40
C ARG A 445 -17.60 4.72 -17.45
N VAL A 446 -17.65 3.46 -17.96
CA VAL A 446 -17.96 2.28 -17.16
C VAL A 446 -16.93 1.21 -17.40
N TYR A 447 -16.31 0.71 -16.31
CA TYR A 447 -15.61 -0.56 -16.32
C TYR A 447 -16.44 -1.63 -15.61
N ALA A 448 -16.30 -2.87 -16.06
CA ALA A 448 -16.95 -4.00 -15.43
C ALA A 448 -16.06 -5.24 -15.49
N PHE A 449 -16.15 -6.08 -14.47
CA PHE A 449 -15.51 -7.37 -14.44
C PHE A 449 -16.33 -8.40 -13.67
N ARG A 450 -16.10 -9.65 -14.01
CA ARG A 450 -16.72 -10.82 -13.37
C ARG A 450 -15.66 -11.67 -12.67
N ARG A 451 -16.05 -12.26 -11.56
CA ARG A 451 -15.31 -13.29 -10.83
C ARG A 451 -16.14 -14.57 -10.86
N ASP A 452 -15.58 -15.64 -11.43
CA ASP A 452 -16.22 -16.95 -11.44
C ASP A 452 -15.93 -17.65 -10.11
N LEU A 453 -16.92 -17.62 -9.23
CA LEU A 453 -16.85 -18.20 -7.89
C LEU A 453 -17.70 -19.46 -7.81
N PRO A 454 -17.41 -20.41 -6.90
CA PRO A 454 -18.25 -21.58 -6.69
C PRO A 454 -19.71 -21.18 -6.44
N GLY A 455 -20.63 -21.80 -7.19
CA GLY A 455 -22.08 -21.59 -7.09
C GLY A 455 -22.61 -20.46 -7.97
N GLN A 456 -22.12 -19.25 -7.89
CA GLN A 456 -22.62 -18.13 -8.72
C GLN A 456 -21.53 -17.09 -9.00
N PRO A 457 -21.43 -16.61 -10.25
CA PRO A 457 -20.51 -15.55 -10.60
C PRO A 457 -20.86 -14.25 -9.87
N LEU A 458 -19.85 -13.47 -9.57
CA LEU A 458 -19.96 -12.16 -8.99
C LEU A 458 -19.49 -11.12 -10.02
N THR A 459 -20.34 -10.18 -10.38
CA THR A 459 -20.02 -9.13 -11.37
C THR A 459 -20.06 -7.75 -10.69
N LEU A 460 -19.03 -6.94 -10.90
CA LEU A 460 -18.99 -5.52 -10.55
C LEU A 460 -19.04 -4.68 -11.82
N ALA A 461 -19.88 -3.65 -11.83
CA ALA A 461 -19.84 -2.57 -12.81
C ALA A 461 -19.75 -1.23 -12.08
N VAL A 462 -18.84 -0.36 -12.50
CA VAL A 462 -18.57 0.95 -11.90
C VAL A 462 -18.69 2.04 -12.95
N ASN A 463 -19.54 3.02 -12.68
CA ASN A 463 -19.68 4.23 -13.48
C ASN A 463 -18.94 5.40 -12.82
N ILE A 464 -17.88 5.90 -13.47
CA ILE A 464 -17.08 7.03 -12.97
C ILE A 464 -17.62 8.38 -13.41
N SER A 465 -18.63 8.41 -14.32
CA SER A 465 -19.20 9.65 -14.87
C SER A 465 -20.28 10.27 -13.98
N ALA A 466 -20.60 11.53 -14.25
CA ALA A 466 -21.66 12.24 -13.55
C ALA A 466 -23.08 11.89 -14.04
N GLU A 467 -23.19 11.12 -15.13
CA GLU A 467 -24.46 10.73 -15.73
C GLU A 467 -24.72 9.23 -15.53
N PRO A 468 -26.00 8.80 -15.43
CA PRO A 468 -26.31 7.37 -15.41
C PRO A 468 -25.88 6.71 -16.72
N ALA A 469 -25.38 5.49 -16.64
CA ALA A 469 -24.95 4.71 -17.77
C ALA A 469 -25.81 3.45 -17.94
N ALA A 470 -26.56 3.41 -19.04
CA ALA A 470 -27.22 2.16 -19.46
C ALA A 470 -26.20 1.31 -20.22
N ILE A 471 -25.97 0.10 -19.75
CA ILE A 471 -25.02 -0.87 -20.28
C ILE A 471 -25.67 -2.24 -20.42
N ARG A 472 -25.08 -3.11 -21.25
CA ARG A 472 -25.50 -4.49 -21.34
C ARG A 472 -24.44 -5.42 -20.83
N LEU A 473 -24.71 -6.09 -19.71
CA LEU A 473 -23.81 -7.04 -19.08
C LEU A 473 -24.35 -8.47 -19.27
N GLU A 474 -23.60 -9.30 -20.00
CA GLU A 474 -23.93 -10.71 -20.20
C GLU A 474 -25.39 -10.94 -20.64
N GLY A 475 -25.83 -10.10 -21.56
CA GLY A 475 -27.17 -10.17 -22.14
C GLY A 475 -28.28 -9.48 -21.33
N THR A 476 -27.97 -8.93 -20.16
CA THR A 476 -28.91 -8.19 -19.30
C THR A 476 -28.66 -6.68 -19.38
N ASP A 477 -29.72 -5.91 -19.54
CA ASP A 477 -29.65 -4.46 -19.50
C ASP A 477 -29.56 -3.98 -18.03
N VAL A 478 -28.56 -3.15 -17.73
CA VAL A 478 -28.27 -2.64 -16.38
C VAL A 478 -28.03 -1.14 -16.48
N THR A 479 -28.66 -0.37 -15.59
CA THR A 479 -28.35 1.04 -15.40
C THR A 479 -27.44 1.19 -14.20
N VAL A 480 -26.21 1.70 -14.42
CA VAL A 480 -25.27 2.02 -13.34
C VAL A 480 -25.43 3.51 -12.99
N PRO A 481 -25.79 3.85 -11.75
CA PRO A 481 -26.00 5.24 -11.35
C PRO A 481 -24.74 6.10 -11.51
N PRO A 482 -24.84 7.43 -11.54
CA PRO A 482 -23.69 8.34 -11.62
C PRO A 482 -22.74 8.12 -10.44
N LYS A 483 -21.42 8.13 -10.71
CA LYS A 483 -20.34 8.02 -9.70
C LYS A 483 -20.60 6.89 -8.69
N SER A 484 -21.06 5.74 -9.16
CA SER A 484 -21.56 4.65 -8.35
C SER A 484 -21.26 3.29 -8.99
N PHE A 485 -21.75 2.23 -8.38
CA PHE A 485 -21.50 0.87 -8.81
C PHE A 485 -22.73 -0.03 -8.61
N VAL A 486 -22.70 -1.17 -9.31
CA VAL A 486 -23.66 -2.27 -9.15
C VAL A 486 -22.85 -3.55 -8.95
N ILE A 487 -23.22 -4.34 -7.94
CA ILE A 487 -22.72 -5.70 -7.72
C ILE A 487 -23.86 -6.66 -8.01
N ARG A 488 -23.63 -7.65 -8.89
CA ARG A 488 -24.58 -8.72 -9.19
C ARG A 488 -24.02 -10.06 -8.78
N ARG A 489 -24.85 -10.90 -8.16
CA ARG A 489 -24.52 -12.30 -7.86
C ARG A 489 -25.48 -13.20 -8.61
N GLY A 490 -24.98 -13.86 -9.66
CA GLY A 490 -25.83 -14.60 -10.59
C GLY A 490 -26.84 -13.71 -11.32
N PRO A 491 -27.89 -14.30 -11.94
CA PRO A 491 -28.86 -13.55 -12.74
C PRO A 491 -29.82 -12.68 -11.90
N ASN A 492 -29.99 -12.94 -10.61
CA ASN A 492 -31.14 -12.44 -9.84
C ASN A 492 -30.82 -11.58 -8.61
N LEU A 493 -29.58 -11.44 -8.17
CA LEU A 493 -29.27 -10.64 -6.99
C LEU A 493 -28.47 -9.38 -7.37
N GLN A 494 -29.11 -8.22 -7.24
CA GLN A 494 -28.48 -6.93 -7.37
C GLN A 494 -28.21 -6.37 -5.98
N ILE A 495 -26.97 -6.07 -5.66
CA ILE A 495 -26.58 -5.34 -4.45
C ILE A 495 -26.33 -3.90 -4.91
N ASP A 496 -27.37 -3.08 -4.89
CA ASP A 496 -27.23 -1.64 -5.09
C ASP A 496 -26.76 -0.96 -3.80
N ARG A 497 -26.09 0.17 -3.93
CA ARG A 497 -25.72 1.00 -2.81
C ARG A 497 -26.93 1.54 -2.05
N LYS A 498 -28.10 1.58 -2.66
CA LYS A 498 -29.35 2.15 -2.10
C LYS A 498 -30.44 1.11 -2.07
N GLU A 499 -30.62 0.42 -0.94
CA GLU A 499 -31.97 0.21 -0.45
C GLU A 499 -32.47 1.53 0.14
N ARG A 500 -32.86 2.49 -0.70
CA ARG A 500 -33.74 3.54 -0.24
C ARG A 500 -35.09 2.86 0.01
N LYS A 501 -35.45 2.70 1.29
CA LYS A 501 -36.86 2.55 1.67
C LYS A 501 -37.57 3.77 1.07
N GLN A 502 -38.45 3.53 0.11
CA GLN A 502 -39.48 4.47 -0.28
C GLN A 502 -40.40 4.76 0.89
#